data_c02528d25c3c4dc107ae976f0aebee08
#
_entry.id   c02528d25c3c4dc107ae976f0aebee08
#
_cell.length_a   1.000
_cell.length_b   1.000
_cell.length_c   1.000
_cell.angle_alpha   90.00
_cell.angle_beta   90.00
_cell.angle_gamma   90.00
#
_symmetry.space_group_name_H-M   'P 1'
#
loop_
_entity.id
_entity.type
_entity.pdbx_description
1 polymer ?
#
loop_
_entity_poly.entity_id
_entity_poly.type
_entity_poly.pdbx_seq_one_letter_code
_entity_poly.pdbx_strand_id
1 'polypeptide(L)'
;DSARTVLFPLYSSLFTPIWLRMLGASVGRNVEASTVLLIPSMTTIDDGAFLADDTMVASYELGGGWMRVDGVRIGKRAFVGNSGMVAPGHRVPKDGLIAVLSAAPAKAKAGSSWLGSPAVRLRRVVASVDESRTYEPPAALRVARSLWELSRIVPVFVTGLIGFGVLMTLAALWDSIGPWWTVLLSGIVMLVAGAAAAAATTAAKWALVGPIRAGDHPLWSSFVWRTEVVDTFTEMVAAPWFARAASGTPALAVWLRSLGARVGRGVWCETYWLPEPDLVHLGDGSTVNRGCVVQTHLFHDRIMSMDAVTLEPGATLGPHSVILPA
;
A
#
# COMPACT_ATOMS: atom_id res chain seq x y z
N ASP A 1 -5.49 -0.02 14.17
CA ASP A 1 -6.10 -0.37 12.86
C ASP A 1 -7.11 0.68 12.38
N SER A 2 -8.11 1.09 13.17
CA SER A 2 -9.12 2.07 12.73
C SER A 2 -8.52 3.41 12.30
N ALA A 3 -7.56 3.95 13.05
CA ALA A 3 -6.88 5.19 12.67
C ALA A 3 -6.14 5.06 11.34
N ARG A 4 -5.53 3.91 11.06
CA ARG A 4 -4.84 3.62 9.81
C ARG A 4 -5.80 3.64 8.62
N THR A 5 -6.99 3.07 8.77
CA THR A 5 -8.01 3.07 7.71
C THR A 5 -8.51 4.48 7.43
N VAL A 6 -8.85 5.25 8.46
CA VAL A 6 -9.37 6.62 8.30
C VAL A 6 -8.32 7.59 7.77
N LEU A 7 -7.05 7.42 8.18
CA LEU A 7 -5.94 8.29 7.78
C LEU A 7 -5.18 7.77 6.55
N PHE A 8 -5.69 6.72 5.87
CA PHE A 8 -5.04 6.16 4.69
C PHE A 8 -4.65 7.21 3.64
N PRO A 9 -5.47 8.26 3.36
CA PRO A 9 -5.09 9.30 2.42
C PRO A 9 -3.84 10.11 2.83
N LEU A 10 -3.48 10.12 4.12
CA LEU A 10 -2.27 10.79 4.62
C LEU A 10 -1.01 9.92 4.54
N TYR A 11 -1.16 8.59 4.53
CA TYR A 11 -0.02 7.68 4.45
C TYR A 11 0.64 7.74 3.06
N SER A 12 1.91 7.38 2.99
CA SER A 12 2.73 7.49 1.76
C SER A 12 2.77 8.90 1.17
N SER A 13 2.63 9.93 1.99
CA SER A 13 2.61 11.33 1.56
C SER A 13 3.65 12.16 2.27
N LEU A 14 3.88 13.38 1.79
CA LEU A 14 4.73 14.38 2.46
C LEU A 14 4.16 14.79 3.84
N PHE A 15 2.91 14.49 4.11
CA PHE A 15 2.25 14.79 5.38
C PHE A 15 2.52 13.71 6.44
N THR A 16 2.83 12.47 6.07
CA THR A 16 3.13 11.38 7.04
C THR A 16 4.26 11.74 8.01
N PRO A 17 5.44 12.24 7.57
CA PRO A 17 6.49 12.66 8.49
C PRO A 17 6.08 13.80 9.43
N ILE A 18 5.22 14.71 8.97
CA ILE A 18 4.68 15.81 9.79
C ILE A 18 3.77 15.21 10.87
N TRP A 19 2.86 14.33 10.49
CA TRP A 19 1.97 13.62 11.40
C TRP A 19 2.74 12.84 12.47
N LEU A 20 3.78 12.10 12.08
CA LEU A 20 4.61 11.34 13.01
C LEU A 20 5.33 12.25 14.02
N ARG A 21 5.80 13.44 13.59
CA ARG A 21 6.40 14.45 14.51
C ARG A 21 5.36 14.97 15.50
N MET A 22 4.13 15.24 15.06
CA MET A 22 3.04 15.70 15.96
C MET A 22 2.69 14.64 17.01
N LEU A 23 2.86 13.36 16.68
CA LEU A 23 2.69 12.24 17.61
C LEU A 23 3.90 12.01 18.52
N GLY A 24 5.00 12.77 18.36
CA GLY A 24 6.19 12.71 19.23
C GLY A 24 7.37 11.92 18.67
N ALA A 25 7.35 11.46 17.43
CA ALA A 25 8.50 10.82 16.80
C ALA A 25 9.57 11.85 16.40
N SER A 26 10.83 11.48 16.52
CA SER A 26 11.94 12.26 15.98
C SER A 26 12.14 11.89 14.51
N VAL A 27 11.72 12.74 13.59
CA VAL A 27 11.76 12.47 12.14
C VAL A 27 12.56 13.52 11.41
N GLY A 28 13.56 13.09 10.66
CA GLY A 28 14.46 13.93 9.87
C GLY A 28 13.80 14.54 8.62
N ARG A 29 14.62 15.17 7.77
CA ARG A 29 14.19 15.78 6.51
C ARG A 29 14.14 14.75 5.39
N ASN A 30 13.25 14.96 4.42
CA ASN A 30 13.08 14.11 3.22
C ASN A 30 12.88 12.63 3.57
N VAL A 31 12.20 12.34 4.69
CA VAL A 31 11.79 10.98 5.06
C VAL A 31 10.53 10.63 4.28
N GLU A 32 10.50 9.45 3.71
CA GLU A 32 9.29 8.82 3.16
C GLU A 32 8.81 7.76 4.15
N ALA A 33 7.54 7.78 4.47
CA ALA A 33 6.94 6.80 5.36
C ALA A 33 5.53 6.48 4.87
N SER A 34 5.30 5.20 4.61
CA SER A 34 3.99 4.68 4.24
C SER A 34 3.19 4.25 5.48
N THR A 35 2.55 3.11 5.44
CA THR A 35 1.75 2.56 6.54
C THR A 35 2.63 1.94 7.63
N VAL A 36 3.26 2.78 8.43
CA VAL A 36 4.23 2.35 9.47
C VAL A 36 3.55 2.12 10.81
N LEU A 37 3.81 0.97 11.42
CA LEU A 37 3.44 0.68 12.80
C LEU A 37 4.62 1.03 13.73
N LEU A 38 4.44 2.02 14.60
CA LEU A 38 5.49 2.47 15.52
C LEU A 38 4.92 3.08 16.81
N ILE A 39 5.76 3.17 17.85
CA ILE A 39 5.51 4.00 19.02
C ILE A 39 6.25 5.32 18.80
N PRO A 40 5.54 6.45 18.56
CA PRO A 40 6.18 7.68 18.10
C PRO A 40 7.28 8.19 19.04
N SER A 41 7.01 8.28 20.33
CA SER A 41 7.95 8.80 21.35
C SER A 41 9.23 7.97 21.52
N MET A 42 9.23 6.74 21.00
CA MET A 42 10.37 5.82 21.10
C MET A 42 11.07 5.59 19.75
N THR A 43 10.70 6.36 18.71
CA THR A 43 11.19 6.15 17.35
C THR A 43 11.95 7.37 16.86
N THR A 44 13.16 7.12 16.35
CA THR A 44 13.99 8.11 15.65
C THR A 44 14.21 7.66 14.21
N ILE A 45 13.88 8.54 13.26
CA ILE A 45 14.03 8.32 11.81
C ILE A 45 14.91 9.43 11.27
N ASP A 46 16.12 9.10 10.82
CA ASP A 46 17.09 10.08 10.32
C ASP A 46 16.75 10.54 8.88
N ASP A 47 17.43 11.60 8.41
CA ASP A 47 17.22 12.23 7.11
C ASP A 47 17.25 11.22 5.94
N GLY A 48 16.31 11.34 5.02
CA GLY A 48 16.29 10.57 3.78
C GLY A 48 15.93 9.09 3.94
N ALA A 49 15.55 8.62 5.14
CA ALA A 49 15.11 7.25 5.33
C ALA A 49 13.80 6.97 4.55
N PHE A 50 13.60 5.71 4.19
CA PHE A 50 12.40 5.21 3.52
C PHE A 50 11.82 4.03 4.29
N LEU A 51 10.58 4.16 4.69
CA LEU A 51 9.81 3.12 5.38
C LEU A 51 8.63 2.74 4.48
N ALA A 52 8.68 1.54 3.91
CA ALA A 52 7.65 1.05 2.99
C ALA A 52 6.37 0.61 3.72
N ASP A 53 5.43 0.01 2.98
CA ASP A 53 4.14 -0.39 3.52
C ASP A 53 4.29 -1.45 4.61
N ASP A 54 3.42 -1.33 5.63
CA ASP A 54 3.30 -2.28 6.74
C ASP A 54 4.61 -2.53 7.51
N THR A 55 5.56 -1.60 7.43
CA THR A 55 6.79 -1.71 8.23
C THR A 55 6.46 -1.65 9.71
N MET A 56 7.06 -2.56 10.48
CA MET A 56 6.92 -2.64 11.92
C MET A 56 8.19 -2.12 12.60
N VAL A 57 8.17 -0.87 13.02
CA VAL A 57 9.22 -0.26 13.84
C VAL A 57 8.84 -0.50 15.30
N ALA A 58 9.08 -1.75 15.76
CA ALA A 58 8.59 -2.24 17.03
C ALA A 58 9.46 -1.73 18.18
N SER A 59 8.94 -0.81 18.97
CA SER A 59 9.60 -0.39 20.22
C SER A 59 9.25 -1.30 21.40
N TYR A 60 8.51 -2.39 21.19
CA TYR A 60 8.20 -3.39 22.20
C TYR A 60 8.22 -4.80 21.61
N GLU A 61 8.49 -5.76 22.47
CA GLU A 61 8.48 -7.20 22.18
C GLU A 61 7.85 -7.94 23.35
N LEU A 62 6.99 -8.89 23.05
CA LEU A 62 6.30 -9.73 24.04
C LEU A 62 6.82 -11.17 23.93
N GLY A 63 7.21 -11.76 25.03
CA GLY A 63 7.68 -13.15 25.06
C GLY A 63 7.81 -13.68 26.50
N GLY A 64 7.43 -14.93 26.73
CA GLY A 64 7.60 -15.62 28.01
C GLY A 64 7.02 -14.89 29.23
N GLY A 65 5.91 -14.15 29.07
CA GLY A 65 5.32 -13.33 30.14
C GLY A 65 6.01 -11.97 30.38
N TRP A 66 6.98 -11.62 29.59
CA TRP A 66 7.71 -10.35 29.66
C TRP A 66 7.36 -9.42 28.53
N MET A 67 7.42 -8.12 28.80
CA MET A 67 7.40 -7.07 27.81
C MET A 67 8.74 -6.33 27.84
N ARG A 68 9.51 -6.44 26.77
CA ARG A 68 10.70 -5.62 26.54
C ARG A 68 10.29 -4.36 25.80
N VAL A 69 10.76 -3.21 26.28
CA VAL A 69 10.50 -1.90 25.65
C VAL A 69 11.84 -1.19 25.48
N ASP A 70 12.12 -0.71 24.26
CA ASP A 70 13.37 0.01 23.97
C ASP A 70 13.17 0.89 22.72
N GLY A 71 14.00 1.94 22.57
CA GLY A 71 13.97 2.83 21.43
C GLY A 71 14.44 2.15 20.13
N VAL A 72 13.90 2.60 19.01
CA VAL A 72 14.32 2.14 17.67
C VAL A 72 14.83 3.32 16.86
N ARG A 73 15.93 3.10 16.11
CA ARG A 73 16.49 4.12 15.24
C ARG A 73 16.66 3.62 13.80
N ILE A 74 16.12 4.39 12.85
CA ILE A 74 16.31 4.20 11.43
C ILE A 74 17.30 5.25 10.94
N GLY A 75 18.46 4.81 10.47
CA GLY A 75 19.58 5.68 10.10
C GLY A 75 19.35 6.45 8.79
N LYS A 76 20.22 7.42 8.53
CA LYS A 76 20.17 8.27 7.35
C LYS A 76 20.17 7.44 6.06
N ARG A 77 19.24 7.74 5.13
CA ARG A 77 19.06 7.04 3.84
C ARG A 77 18.87 5.52 3.99
N ALA A 78 18.48 5.03 5.19
CA ALA A 78 18.15 3.63 5.37
C ALA A 78 16.79 3.32 4.73
N PHE A 79 16.65 2.08 4.25
CA PHE A 79 15.44 1.55 3.65
C PHE A 79 14.92 0.37 4.47
N VAL A 80 13.63 0.40 4.80
CA VAL A 80 12.91 -0.75 5.38
C VAL A 80 11.78 -1.12 4.43
N GLY A 81 11.89 -2.30 3.83
CA GLY A 81 10.94 -2.80 2.84
C GLY A 81 9.59 -3.20 3.42
N ASN A 82 8.63 -3.49 2.55
CA ASN A 82 7.26 -3.86 2.92
C ASN A 82 7.25 -4.96 3.98
N SER A 83 6.45 -4.76 5.02
CA SER A 83 6.36 -5.67 6.17
C SER A 83 7.72 -6.00 6.83
N GLY A 84 8.72 -5.14 6.64
CA GLY A 84 10.01 -5.24 7.31
C GLY A 84 9.88 -4.89 8.79
N MET A 85 10.65 -5.58 9.64
CA MET A 85 10.56 -5.45 11.09
C MET A 85 11.89 -4.98 11.70
N VAL A 86 11.79 -4.01 12.61
CA VAL A 86 12.92 -3.55 13.43
C VAL A 86 12.54 -3.70 14.90
N ALA A 87 13.19 -4.61 15.61
CA ALA A 87 12.89 -4.97 16.99
C ALA A 87 13.36 -3.90 18.02
N PRO A 88 12.86 -3.93 19.28
CA PRO A 88 13.25 -2.99 20.33
C PRO A 88 14.77 -2.95 20.55
N GLY A 89 15.34 -1.75 20.65
CA GLY A 89 16.78 -1.54 20.81
C GLY A 89 17.61 -1.78 19.55
N HIS A 90 16.99 -2.18 18.44
CA HIS A 90 17.70 -2.38 17.18
C HIS A 90 17.85 -1.05 16.42
N ARG A 91 18.85 -1.04 15.55
CA ARG A 91 19.13 0.09 14.69
C ARG A 91 19.38 -0.37 13.27
N VAL A 92 18.69 0.23 12.32
CA VAL A 92 19.07 0.15 10.90
C VAL A 92 20.12 1.23 10.65
N PRO A 93 21.36 0.90 10.29
CA PRO A 93 22.42 1.89 10.14
C PRO A 93 22.22 2.75 8.87
N LYS A 94 23.03 3.80 8.74
CA LYS A 94 23.09 4.65 7.56
C LYS A 94 23.25 3.81 6.29
N ASP A 95 22.49 4.13 5.25
CA ASP A 95 22.48 3.44 3.95
C ASP A 95 22.17 1.93 4.06
N GLY A 96 21.64 1.48 5.21
CA GLY A 96 21.23 0.11 5.44
C GLY A 96 19.93 -0.24 4.74
N LEU A 97 19.77 -1.50 4.30
CA LEU A 97 18.55 -2.00 3.69
C LEU A 97 18.06 -3.24 4.44
N ILE A 98 16.81 -3.20 4.83
CA ILE A 98 16.05 -4.38 5.28
C ILE A 98 15.06 -4.71 4.16
N ALA A 99 15.16 -5.91 3.61
CA ALA A 99 14.32 -6.32 2.49
C ALA A 99 12.86 -6.58 2.91
N VAL A 100 12.00 -6.87 1.94
CA VAL A 100 10.58 -7.22 2.16
C VAL A 100 10.49 -8.43 3.10
N LEU A 101 9.50 -8.43 4.03
CA LEU A 101 9.26 -9.51 5.00
C LEU A 101 10.49 -9.91 5.83
N SER A 102 11.39 -9.00 6.08
CA SER A 102 12.69 -9.28 6.71
C SER A 102 12.83 -8.58 8.06
N ALA A 103 13.59 -9.19 8.96
CA ALA A 103 13.93 -8.61 10.27
C ALA A 103 15.28 -7.91 10.23
N ALA A 104 15.38 -6.76 10.90
CA ALA A 104 16.66 -6.10 11.10
C ALA A 104 17.52 -6.92 12.08
N PRO A 105 18.79 -7.23 11.77
CA PRO A 105 19.66 -7.91 12.71
C PRO A 105 20.03 -7.00 13.89
N ALA A 106 20.36 -7.59 15.02
CA ALA A 106 20.74 -6.85 16.23
C ALA A 106 21.98 -5.94 16.02
N LYS A 107 22.88 -6.33 15.12
CA LYS A 107 24.07 -5.55 14.75
C LYS A 107 24.21 -5.53 13.23
N ALA A 108 24.32 -4.34 12.67
CA ALA A 108 24.52 -4.12 11.23
C ALA A 108 25.55 -3.01 11.00
N LYS A 109 26.32 -3.13 9.91
CA LYS A 109 27.25 -2.08 9.46
C LYS A 109 26.53 -1.14 8.49
N ALA A 110 26.99 0.11 8.40
CA ALA A 110 26.51 1.05 7.39
C ALA A 110 26.63 0.47 5.97
N GLY A 111 25.64 0.74 5.11
CA GLY A 111 25.58 0.24 3.74
C GLY A 111 25.30 -1.26 3.61
N SER A 112 24.99 -1.98 4.71
CA SER A 112 24.68 -3.41 4.63
C SER A 112 23.21 -3.66 4.34
N SER A 113 22.93 -4.73 3.57
CA SER A 113 21.57 -5.15 3.20
C SER A 113 21.28 -6.53 3.76
N TRP A 114 20.02 -6.75 4.18
CA TRP A 114 19.59 -7.92 4.91
C TRP A 114 18.26 -8.45 4.39
N LEU A 115 18.15 -9.77 4.29
CA LEU A 115 16.97 -10.50 3.81
C LEU A 115 16.62 -11.62 4.80
N GLY A 116 15.32 -11.79 5.04
CA GLY A 116 14.75 -12.90 5.80
C GLY A 116 14.66 -12.67 7.30
N SER A 117 14.07 -13.66 7.98
CA SER A 117 13.95 -13.76 9.43
C SER A 117 14.19 -15.22 9.83
N PRO A 118 15.38 -15.54 10.38
CA PRO A 118 16.50 -14.68 10.76
C PRO A 118 17.19 -14.00 9.57
N ALA A 119 17.76 -12.82 9.81
CA ALA A 119 18.35 -11.97 8.79
C ALA A 119 19.65 -12.57 8.20
N VAL A 120 19.71 -12.72 6.90
CA VAL A 120 20.90 -13.13 6.14
C VAL A 120 21.39 -11.94 5.32
N ARG A 121 22.72 -11.78 5.23
CA ARG A 121 23.31 -10.66 4.50
C ARG A 121 23.07 -10.79 2.99
N LEU A 122 22.47 -9.75 2.42
CA LEU A 122 22.25 -9.63 0.99
C LEU A 122 23.39 -8.80 0.35
N ARG A 123 23.90 -9.25 -0.78
CA ARG A 123 24.76 -8.41 -1.62
C ARG A 123 23.90 -7.52 -2.49
N ARG A 124 24.15 -6.22 -2.43
CA ARG A 124 23.42 -5.21 -3.23
C ARG A 124 24.41 -4.40 -4.07
N VAL A 125 24.06 -4.16 -5.32
CA VAL A 125 24.68 -3.15 -6.14
C VAL A 125 23.90 -1.86 -5.93
N VAL A 126 24.55 -0.80 -5.48
CA VAL A 126 23.95 0.53 -5.34
C VAL A 126 23.88 1.16 -6.72
N ALA A 127 22.66 1.50 -7.17
CA ALA A 127 22.49 2.20 -8.44
C ALA A 127 22.92 3.65 -8.33
N SER A 128 23.47 4.20 -9.42
CA SER A 128 23.66 5.64 -9.54
C SER A 128 22.30 6.28 -9.83
N VAL A 129 21.82 7.14 -8.95
CA VAL A 129 20.50 7.76 -9.05
C VAL A 129 20.61 9.27 -9.17
N ASP A 130 19.67 9.88 -9.89
CA ASP A 130 19.53 11.34 -9.93
C ASP A 130 18.99 11.84 -8.57
N GLU A 131 19.84 12.49 -7.79
CA GLU A 131 19.49 13.03 -6.46
C GLU A 131 18.33 14.02 -6.52
N SER A 132 18.18 14.78 -7.61
CA SER A 132 17.10 15.76 -7.78
C SER A 132 15.71 15.10 -7.98
N ARG A 133 15.69 13.82 -8.32
CA ARG A 133 14.47 13.01 -8.50
C ARG A 133 14.27 11.97 -7.40
N THR A 134 15.22 11.87 -6.47
CA THR A 134 15.21 10.86 -5.41
C THR A 134 15.31 11.47 -4.01
N TYR A 135 16.49 11.90 -3.60
CA TYR A 135 16.75 12.34 -2.22
C TYR A 135 16.64 13.85 -2.01
N GLU A 136 16.98 14.67 -3.01
CA GLU A 136 17.06 16.13 -2.90
C GLU A 136 16.22 16.84 -3.96
N PRO A 137 14.89 16.66 -3.96
CA PRO A 137 14.02 17.26 -4.96
C PRO A 137 14.01 18.80 -4.84
N PRO A 138 13.96 19.51 -5.97
CA PRO A 138 13.81 20.96 -5.97
C PRO A 138 12.45 21.38 -5.40
N ALA A 139 12.37 22.62 -4.90
CA ALA A 139 11.16 23.14 -4.26
C ALA A 139 9.92 23.05 -5.16
N ALA A 140 10.06 23.28 -6.46
CA ALA A 140 8.97 23.17 -7.42
C ALA A 140 8.32 21.76 -7.45
N LEU A 141 9.14 20.69 -7.40
CA LEU A 141 8.63 19.33 -7.35
C LEU A 141 7.94 19.03 -6.01
N ARG A 142 8.45 19.55 -4.91
CA ARG A 142 7.79 19.40 -3.59
C ARG A 142 6.41 20.05 -3.59
N VAL A 143 6.30 21.28 -4.10
CA VAL A 143 4.99 21.95 -4.23
C VAL A 143 4.06 21.19 -5.16
N ALA A 144 4.55 20.76 -6.33
CA ALA A 144 3.74 19.98 -7.27
C ALA A 144 3.22 18.67 -6.64
N ARG A 145 4.07 17.92 -5.93
CA ARG A 145 3.67 16.71 -5.22
C ARG A 145 2.67 17.01 -4.11
N SER A 146 2.91 18.05 -3.30
CA SER A 146 1.97 18.43 -2.23
C SER A 146 0.58 18.76 -2.77
N LEU A 147 0.50 19.51 -3.87
CA LEU A 147 -0.79 19.82 -4.52
C LEU A 147 -1.46 18.56 -5.07
N TRP A 148 -0.68 17.66 -5.66
CA TRP A 148 -1.20 16.39 -6.16
C TRP A 148 -1.71 15.50 -5.03
N GLU A 149 -0.98 15.41 -3.92
CA GLU A 149 -1.37 14.62 -2.75
C GLU A 149 -2.66 15.12 -2.09
N LEU A 150 -2.98 16.42 -2.19
CA LEU A 150 -4.28 16.95 -1.74
C LEU A 150 -5.46 16.32 -2.50
N SER A 151 -5.25 15.87 -3.75
CA SER A 151 -6.30 15.19 -4.52
C SER A 151 -6.73 13.85 -3.91
N ARG A 152 -5.94 13.27 -2.99
CA ARG A 152 -6.31 12.07 -2.23
C ARG A 152 -7.54 12.27 -1.32
N ILE A 153 -7.99 13.51 -1.13
CA ILE A 153 -9.26 13.79 -0.44
C ILE A 153 -10.47 13.42 -1.33
N VAL A 154 -10.31 13.39 -2.67
CA VAL A 154 -11.41 13.11 -3.60
C VAL A 154 -12.04 11.73 -3.37
N PRO A 155 -11.28 10.62 -3.21
CA PRO A 155 -11.87 9.32 -2.87
C PRO A 155 -12.70 9.34 -1.59
N VAL A 156 -12.35 10.15 -0.60
CA VAL A 156 -13.12 10.30 0.64
C VAL A 156 -14.47 10.94 0.37
N PHE A 157 -14.52 11.96 -0.49
CA PHE A 157 -15.80 12.55 -0.91
C PHE A 157 -16.61 11.58 -1.76
N VAL A 158 -15.99 10.83 -2.65
CA VAL A 158 -16.69 9.84 -3.50
C VAL A 158 -17.35 8.76 -2.63
N THR A 159 -16.64 8.20 -1.65
CA THR A 159 -17.23 7.21 -0.73
C THR A 159 -18.36 7.83 0.11
N GLY A 160 -18.21 9.08 0.54
CA GLY A 160 -19.25 9.83 1.25
C GLY A 160 -20.50 10.04 0.41
N LEU A 161 -20.35 10.39 -0.88
CA LEU A 161 -21.44 10.54 -1.83
C LEU A 161 -22.17 9.23 -2.09
N ILE A 162 -21.43 8.11 -2.24
CA ILE A 162 -22.03 6.78 -2.37
C ILE A 162 -22.85 6.45 -1.12
N GLY A 163 -22.28 6.66 0.08
CA GLY A 163 -22.98 6.42 1.35
C GLY A 163 -24.22 7.29 1.51
N PHE A 164 -24.12 8.56 1.17
CA PHE A 164 -25.27 9.48 1.17
C PHE A 164 -26.36 9.02 0.18
N GLY A 165 -25.98 8.61 -1.05
CA GLY A 165 -26.89 8.06 -2.03
C GLY A 165 -27.63 6.80 -1.55
N VAL A 166 -26.90 5.89 -0.86
CA VAL A 166 -27.51 4.70 -0.22
C VAL A 166 -28.54 5.13 0.82
N LEU A 167 -28.17 6.03 1.73
CA LEU A 167 -29.08 6.51 2.78
C LEU A 167 -30.35 7.17 2.19
N MET A 168 -30.19 8.05 1.23
CA MET A 168 -31.32 8.72 0.57
C MET A 168 -32.22 7.74 -0.18
N THR A 169 -31.64 6.75 -0.86
CA THR A 169 -32.40 5.71 -1.55
C THR A 169 -33.19 4.84 -0.57
N LEU A 170 -32.56 4.41 0.52
CA LEU A 170 -33.25 3.62 1.55
C LEU A 170 -34.35 4.42 2.25
N ALA A 171 -34.12 5.71 2.53
CA ALA A 171 -35.14 6.58 3.10
C ALA A 171 -36.34 6.74 2.14
N ALA A 172 -36.09 7.01 0.85
CA ALA A 172 -37.14 7.12 -0.15
C ALA A 172 -37.96 5.83 -0.32
N LEU A 173 -37.29 4.67 -0.28
CA LEU A 173 -37.96 3.37 -0.30
C LEU A 173 -38.82 3.16 0.95
N TRP A 174 -38.28 3.52 2.12
CA TRP A 174 -39.01 3.42 3.38
C TRP A 174 -40.32 4.21 3.36
N ASP A 175 -40.27 5.43 2.88
CA ASP A 175 -41.42 6.33 2.82
C ASP A 175 -42.42 5.89 1.71
N SER A 176 -41.94 5.30 0.62
CA SER A 176 -42.81 4.96 -0.56
C SER A 176 -43.44 3.56 -0.46
N ILE A 177 -42.71 2.56 0.00
CA ILE A 177 -43.15 1.13 -0.02
C ILE A 177 -43.12 0.47 1.33
N GLY A 178 -42.69 1.18 2.39
CA GLY A 178 -42.67 0.72 3.77
C GLY A 178 -41.44 -0.11 4.15
N PRO A 179 -41.30 -0.41 5.47
CA PRO A 179 -40.05 -0.96 6.03
C PRO A 179 -39.70 -2.36 5.50
N TRP A 180 -40.68 -3.24 5.36
CA TRP A 180 -40.42 -4.62 4.95
C TRP A 180 -39.85 -4.73 3.54
N TRP A 181 -40.39 -3.98 2.60
CA TRP A 181 -39.87 -3.95 1.23
C TRP A 181 -38.53 -3.24 1.15
N THR A 182 -38.31 -2.22 1.96
CA THR A 182 -37.01 -1.54 2.03
C THR A 182 -35.92 -2.49 2.51
N VAL A 183 -36.17 -3.28 3.57
CA VAL A 183 -35.24 -4.31 4.04
C VAL A 183 -34.97 -5.35 2.96
N LEU A 184 -36.01 -5.84 2.27
CA LEU A 184 -35.84 -6.82 1.20
C LEU A 184 -34.99 -6.28 0.03
N LEU A 185 -35.19 -5.02 -0.34
CA LEU A 185 -34.49 -4.38 -1.47
C LEU A 185 -33.12 -3.78 -1.07
N SER A 186 -32.81 -3.67 0.22
CA SER A 186 -31.54 -3.07 0.68
C SER A 186 -30.31 -3.76 0.09
N GLY A 187 -30.35 -5.08 -0.09
CA GLY A 187 -29.27 -5.84 -0.74
C GLY A 187 -29.01 -5.39 -2.18
N ILE A 188 -30.06 -5.07 -2.93
CA ILE A 188 -29.92 -4.55 -4.30
C ILE A 188 -29.31 -3.15 -4.29
N VAL A 189 -29.76 -2.29 -3.36
CA VAL A 189 -29.17 -0.94 -3.19
C VAL A 189 -27.67 -1.04 -2.89
N MET A 190 -27.27 -1.96 -2.01
CA MET A 190 -25.85 -2.20 -1.69
C MET A 190 -25.07 -2.76 -2.87
N LEU A 191 -25.65 -3.66 -3.67
CA LEU A 191 -25.00 -4.17 -4.89
C LEU A 191 -24.78 -3.05 -5.92
N VAL A 192 -25.77 -2.17 -6.10
CA VAL A 192 -25.63 -1.00 -7.01
C VAL A 192 -24.57 -0.05 -6.51
N ALA A 193 -24.53 0.23 -5.19
CA ALA A 193 -23.48 1.05 -4.58
C ALA A 193 -22.08 0.43 -4.77
N GLY A 194 -21.95 -0.88 -4.58
CA GLY A 194 -20.71 -1.61 -4.83
C GLY A 194 -20.27 -1.54 -6.30
N ALA A 195 -21.19 -1.72 -7.24
CA ALA A 195 -20.91 -1.59 -8.67
C ALA A 195 -20.47 -0.16 -9.04
N ALA A 196 -21.12 0.86 -8.46
CA ALA A 196 -20.74 2.27 -8.64
C ALA A 196 -19.34 2.55 -8.10
N ALA A 197 -18.99 2.01 -6.92
CA ALA A 197 -17.67 2.15 -6.32
C ALA A 197 -16.59 1.48 -7.18
N ALA A 198 -16.83 0.26 -7.66
CA ALA A 198 -15.93 -0.46 -8.56
C ALA A 198 -15.73 0.31 -9.88
N ALA A 199 -16.80 0.83 -10.49
CA ALA A 199 -16.74 1.63 -11.69
C ALA A 199 -15.99 2.95 -11.49
N ALA A 200 -16.23 3.66 -10.38
CA ALA A 200 -15.55 4.91 -10.05
C ALA A 200 -14.03 4.69 -9.89
N THR A 201 -13.61 3.62 -9.22
CA THR A 201 -12.19 3.28 -9.07
C THR A 201 -11.57 2.90 -10.41
N THR A 202 -12.27 2.12 -11.24
CA THR A 202 -11.80 1.79 -12.59
C THR A 202 -11.64 3.05 -13.44
N ALA A 203 -12.62 3.95 -13.42
CA ALA A 203 -12.55 5.21 -14.13
C ALA A 203 -11.38 6.08 -13.67
N ALA A 204 -11.15 6.16 -12.35
CA ALA A 204 -10.02 6.88 -11.78
C ALA A 204 -8.68 6.29 -12.27
N LYS A 205 -8.52 4.96 -12.26
CA LYS A 205 -7.31 4.30 -12.77
C LYS A 205 -7.03 4.69 -14.22
N TRP A 206 -8.01 4.58 -15.09
CA TRP A 206 -7.82 4.87 -16.51
C TRP A 206 -7.65 6.37 -16.81
N ALA A 207 -8.31 7.25 -16.07
CA ALA A 207 -8.19 8.69 -16.24
C ALA A 207 -6.85 9.24 -15.71
N LEU A 208 -6.37 8.72 -14.58
CA LEU A 208 -5.19 9.26 -13.90
C LEU A 208 -3.89 8.63 -14.41
N VAL A 209 -3.87 7.32 -14.62
CA VAL A 209 -2.64 6.57 -14.92
C VAL A 209 -2.66 5.99 -16.33
N GLY A 210 -3.81 5.48 -16.79
CA GLY A 210 -3.91 4.77 -18.06
C GLY A 210 -3.25 3.38 -18.02
N PRO A 211 -2.74 2.88 -19.17
CA PRO A 211 -2.06 1.59 -19.23
C PRO A 211 -0.68 1.68 -18.57
N ILE A 212 -0.40 0.73 -17.67
CA ILE A 212 0.87 0.63 -16.95
C ILE A 212 1.79 -0.33 -17.69
N ARG A 213 3.08 0.01 -17.77
CA ARG A 213 4.12 -0.79 -18.41
C ARG A 213 5.30 -0.97 -17.47
N ALA A 214 6.03 -2.07 -17.64
CA ALA A 214 7.28 -2.31 -16.95
C ALA A 214 8.28 -1.17 -17.20
N GLY A 215 9.07 -0.83 -16.18
CA GLY A 215 10.06 0.23 -16.23
C GLY A 215 10.36 0.86 -14.88
N ASP A 216 11.33 1.78 -14.88
CA ASP A 216 11.82 2.44 -13.68
C ASP A 216 11.27 3.86 -13.58
N HIS A 217 10.75 4.22 -12.41
CA HIS A 217 10.24 5.55 -12.12
C HIS A 217 10.85 6.09 -10.83
N PRO A 218 11.52 7.25 -10.87
CA PRO A 218 12.00 7.87 -9.65
C PRO A 218 10.81 8.32 -8.79
N LEU A 219 10.99 8.28 -7.47
CA LEU A 219 9.96 8.64 -6.49
C LEU A 219 9.34 10.02 -6.76
N TRP A 220 10.14 10.98 -7.20
CA TRP A 220 9.69 12.32 -7.54
C TRP A 220 9.27 12.44 -9.01
N SER A 221 8.40 11.52 -9.45
CA SER A 221 7.75 11.53 -10.76
C SER A 221 6.23 11.60 -10.63
N SER A 222 5.59 12.25 -11.60
CA SER A 222 4.13 12.34 -11.63
C SER A 222 3.46 10.96 -11.78
N PHE A 223 4.16 9.96 -12.32
CA PHE A 223 3.65 8.60 -12.43
C PHE A 223 3.38 8.02 -11.02
N VAL A 224 4.41 8.01 -10.15
CA VAL A 224 4.30 7.49 -8.79
C VAL A 224 3.17 8.19 -8.02
N TRP A 225 3.07 9.52 -8.11
CA TRP A 225 2.03 10.26 -7.37
C TRP A 225 0.62 9.95 -7.87
N ARG A 226 0.46 9.68 -9.18
CA ARG A 226 -0.83 9.31 -9.78
C ARG A 226 -1.25 7.89 -9.40
N THR A 227 -0.33 6.93 -9.35
CA THR A 227 -0.62 5.58 -8.88
C THR A 227 -1.06 5.59 -7.42
N GLU A 228 -0.40 6.35 -6.55
CA GLU A 228 -0.79 6.50 -5.14
C GLU A 228 -2.20 7.11 -4.94
N VAL A 229 -2.67 7.97 -5.85
CA VAL A 229 -4.07 8.45 -5.83
C VAL A 229 -5.02 7.32 -6.20
N VAL A 230 -4.69 6.50 -7.21
CA VAL A 230 -5.50 5.32 -7.58
C VAL A 230 -5.56 4.31 -6.44
N ASP A 231 -4.46 4.10 -5.73
CA ASP A 231 -4.42 3.26 -4.54
C ASP A 231 -5.38 3.78 -3.45
N THR A 232 -5.44 5.10 -3.29
CA THR A 232 -6.41 5.71 -2.38
C THR A 232 -7.85 5.48 -2.82
N PHE A 233 -8.16 5.51 -4.12
CA PHE A 233 -9.47 5.11 -4.65
C PHE A 233 -9.76 3.64 -4.35
N THR A 234 -8.78 2.76 -4.52
CA THR A 234 -8.93 1.33 -4.23
C THR A 234 -9.28 1.11 -2.76
N GLU A 235 -8.54 1.72 -1.82
CA GLU A 235 -8.74 1.51 -0.39
C GLU A 235 -9.96 2.25 0.18
N MET A 236 -10.24 3.48 -0.29
CA MET A 236 -11.29 4.31 0.29
C MET A 236 -12.65 4.13 -0.40
N VAL A 237 -12.66 3.68 -1.66
CA VAL A 237 -13.90 3.54 -2.44
C VAL A 237 -14.18 2.08 -2.78
N ALA A 238 -13.31 1.39 -3.54
CA ALA A 238 -13.61 0.02 -3.96
C ALA A 238 -13.62 -0.97 -2.80
N ALA A 239 -12.65 -0.91 -1.88
CA ALA A 239 -12.49 -1.88 -0.81
C ALA A 239 -13.70 -1.94 0.13
N PRO A 240 -14.23 -0.84 0.71
CA PRO A 240 -15.36 -0.90 1.63
C PRO A 240 -16.70 -1.25 0.96
N TRP A 241 -16.91 -0.83 -0.29
CA TRP A 241 -18.21 -0.99 -0.94
C TRP A 241 -18.31 -2.25 -1.80
N PHE A 242 -17.19 -2.78 -2.30
CA PHE A 242 -17.21 -3.87 -3.27
C PHE A 242 -16.11 -4.90 -3.03
N ALA A 243 -14.83 -4.51 -3.07
CA ALA A 243 -13.75 -5.46 -3.31
C ALA A 243 -13.53 -6.46 -2.18
N ARG A 244 -13.71 -6.05 -0.91
CA ARG A 244 -13.62 -6.95 0.25
C ARG A 244 -14.74 -8.00 0.24
N ALA A 245 -15.96 -7.60 -0.08
CA ALA A 245 -17.11 -8.52 -0.18
C ALA A 245 -17.03 -9.43 -1.41
N ALA A 246 -16.39 -8.96 -2.49
CA ALA A 246 -16.22 -9.71 -3.72
C ALA A 246 -15.01 -10.66 -3.70
N SER A 247 -14.17 -10.66 -2.64
CA SER A 247 -13.01 -11.55 -2.52
C SER A 247 -13.40 -13.02 -2.71
N GLY A 248 -12.65 -13.75 -3.54
CA GLY A 248 -12.93 -15.16 -3.87
C GLY A 248 -14.13 -15.35 -4.79
N THR A 249 -14.71 -14.31 -5.37
CA THR A 249 -15.84 -14.43 -6.30
C THR A 249 -15.47 -14.09 -7.74
N PRO A 250 -16.24 -14.55 -8.73
CA PRO A 250 -16.05 -14.15 -10.12
C PRO A 250 -16.19 -12.64 -10.34
N ALA A 251 -16.97 -11.93 -9.51
CA ALA A 251 -17.13 -10.48 -9.59
C ALA A 251 -15.82 -9.74 -9.37
N LEU A 252 -14.98 -10.21 -8.43
CA LEU A 252 -13.65 -9.65 -8.23
C LEU A 252 -12.78 -9.83 -9.49
N ALA A 253 -12.77 -11.04 -10.09
CA ALA A 253 -12.00 -11.31 -11.29
C ALA A 253 -12.41 -10.41 -12.48
N VAL A 254 -13.72 -10.13 -12.63
CA VAL A 254 -14.24 -9.20 -13.65
C VAL A 254 -13.73 -7.79 -13.39
N TRP A 255 -13.78 -7.33 -12.15
CA TRP A 255 -13.30 -6.00 -11.80
C TRP A 255 -11.77 -5.87 -11.96
N LEU A 256 -10.98 -6.87 -11.56
CA LEU A 256 -9.53 -6.87 -11.77
C LEU A 256 -9.16 -6.79 -13.26
N ARG A 257 -9.92 -7.48 -14.13
CA ARG A 257 -9.77 -7.34 -15.58
C ARG A 257 -10.09 -5.92 -16.06
N SER A 258 -11.10 -5.27 -15.48
CA SER A 258 -11.44 -3.89 -15.83
C SER A 258 -10.35 -2.88 -15.44
N LEU A 259 -9.54 -3.20 -14.44
CA LEU A 259 -8.36 -2.43 -14.04
C LEU A 259 -7.14 -2.68 -14.96
N GLY A 260 -7.15 -3.73 -15.78
CA GLY A 260 -6.07 -4.07 -16.71
C GLY A 260 -5.38 -5.42 -16.44
N ALA A 261 -5.72 -6.12 -15.34
CA ALA A 261 -5.12 -7.41 -15.03
C ALA A 261 -5.54 -8.50 -16.02
N ARG A 262 -4.61 -9.39 -16.36
CA ARG A 262 -4.90 -10.59 -17.16
C ARG A 262 -5.26 -11.73 -16.21
N VAL A 263 -6.54 -12.00 -16.09
CA VAL A 263 -7.06 -13.06 -15.20
C VAL A 263 -7.70 -14.16 -16.04
N GLY A 264 -7.16 -15.36 -15.97
CA GLY A 264 -7.60 -16.54 -16.68
C GLY A 264 -8.98 -17.06 -16.25
N ARG A 265 -9.37 -18.23 -16.79
CA ARG A 265 -10.62 -18.91 -16.41
C ARG A 265 -10.44 -19.69 -15.11
N GLY A 266 -11.47 -19.71 -14.27
CA GLY A 266 -11.45 -20.51 -13.04
C GLY A 266 -10.41 -20.06 -12.01
N VAL A 267 -9.90 -18.83 -12.11
CA VAL A 267 -8.97 -18.26 -11.12
C VAL A 267 -9.71 -17.99 -9.82
N TRP A 268 -9.14 -18.47 -8.71
CA TRP A 268 -9.56 -18.12 -7.37
C TRP A 268 -8.66 -17.02 -6.82
N CYS A 269 -9.21 -15.85 -6.55
CA CYS A 269 -8.44 -14.70 -6.06
C CYS A 269 -9.11 -14.09 -4.83
N GLU A 270 -8.45 -14.15 -3.68
CA GLU A 270 -8.93 -13.57 -2.42
C GLU A 270 -8.27 -12.22 -2.08
N THR A 271 -7.33 -11.74 -2.91
CA THR A 271 -6.78 -10.40 -2.77
C THR A 271 -7.35 -9.46 -3.84
N TYR A 272 -7.77 -8.28 -3.42
CA TYR A 272 -8.17 -7.21 -4.34
C TYR A 272 -7.02 -6.23 -4.61
N TRP A 273 -5.96 -6.32 -3.82
CA TRP A 273 -4.82 -5.42 -3.91
C TRP A 273 -3.82 -5.91 -4.95
N LEU A 274 -3.87 -5.32 -6.12
CA LEU A 274 -2.91 -5.49 -7.21
C LEU A 274 -2.39 -4.09 -7.57
N PRO A 275 -1.20 -3.70 -7.10
CA PRO A 275 -0.69 -2.32 -7.24
C PRO A 275 -0.67 -1.81 -8.68
N GLU A 276 -0.10 -2.59 -9.59
CA GLU A 276 -0.06 -2.31 -11.04
C GLU A 276 -0.77 -3.44 -11.79
N PRO A 277 -2.12 -3.40 -11.89
CA PRO A 277 -2.90 -4.53 -12.39
C PRO A 277 -2.54 -4.93 -13.83
N ASP A 278 -2.13 -4.00 -14.69
CA ASP A 278 -1.70 -4.30 -16.07
C ASP A 278 -0.50 -5.26 -16.13
N LEU A 279 0.32 -5.32 -15.07
CA LEU A 279 1.50 -6.17 -14.96
C LEU A 279 1.21 -7.52 -14.29
N VAL A 280 -0.05 -7.78 -13.89
CA VAL A 280 -0.44 -9.03 -13.22
C VAL A 280 -1.08 -10.00 -14.21
N HIS A 281 -0.50 -11.18 -14.32
CA HIS A 281 -1.01 -12.27 -15.15
C HIS A 281 -1.31 -13.50 -14.29
N LEU A 282 -2.59 -13.83 -14.14
CA LEU A 282 -3.06 -15.01 -13.41
C LEU A 282 -3.56 -16.04 -14.42
N GLY A 283 -2.82 -17.14 -14.58
CA GLY A 283 -3.14 -18.22 -15.51
C GLY A 283 -4.41 -18.99 -15.14
N ASP A 284 -4.96 -19.75 -16.07
CA ASP A 284 -6.18 -20.53 -15.88
C ASP A 284 -6.08 -21.45 -14.66
N GLY A 285 -7.12 -21.43 -13.79
CA GLY A 285 -7.16 -22.26 -12.59
C GLY A 285 -6.14 -21.92 -11.50
N SER A 286 -5.42 -20.80 -11.64
CA SER A 286 -4.49 -20.36 -10.58
C SER A 286 -5.22 -19.88 -9.34
N THR A 287 -4.53 -19.91 -8.19
CA THR A 287 -5.10 -19.54 -6.90
C THR A 287 -4.22 -18.51 -6.21
N VAL A 288 -4.80 -17.38 -5.80
CA VAL A 288 -4.19 -16.37 -4.94
C VAL A 288 -4.99 -16.29 -3.65
N ASN A 289 -4.43 -16.83 -2.58
CA ASN A 289 -5.12 -16.91 -1.28
C ASN A 289 -5.12 -15.57 -0.52
N ARG A 290 -5.85 -15.57 0.60
CA ARG A 290 -5.99 -14.40 1.46
C ARG A 290 -4.66 -13.88 1.99
N GLY A 291 -4.50 -12.56 2.03
CA GLY A 291 -3.32 -11.90 2.55
C GLY A 291 -2.08 -12.01 1.65
N CYS A 292 -2.24 -12.57 0.44
CA CYS A 292 -1.17 -12.58 -0.55
C CYS A 292 -0.96 -11.20 -1.17
N VAL A 293 0.29 -10.90 -1.46
CA VAL A 293 0.68 -9.71 -2.22
C VAL A 293 1.31 -10.13 -3.54
N VAL A 294 0.68 -9.73 -4.64
CA VAL A 294 1.26 -9.85 -5.98
C VAL A 294 1.97 -8.53 -6.26
N GLN A 295 3.25 -8.49 -5.89
CA GLN A 295 4.05 -7.28 -5.90
C GLN A 295 4.68 -7.08 -7.27
N THR A 296 4.21 -6.13 -8.03
CA THR A 296 4.69 -5.80 -9.38
C THR A 296 5.76 -4.73 -9.40
N HIS A 297 6.02 -4.09 -8.27
CA HIS A 297 7.12 -3.13 -8.14
C HIS A 297 7.98 -3.37 -6.90
N LEU A 298 9.21 -2.93 -6.96
CA LEU A 298 10.12 -2.83 -5.82
C LEU A 298 10.71 -1.42 -5.77
N PHE A 299 10.74 -0.86 -4.57
CA PHE A 299 11.47 0.36 -4.32
C PHE A 299 12.88 0.03 -3.84
N HIS A 300 13.90 0.57 -4.52
CA HIS A 300 15.24 0.65 -3.96
C HIS A 300 15.90 1.95 -4.42
N ASP A 301 16.73 2.54 -3.57
CA ASP A 301 17.37 3.83 -3.82
C ASP A 301 16.39 4.91 -4.33
N ARG A 302 15.12 4.85 -3.87
CA ARG A 302 14.00 5.73 -4.25
C ARG A 302 13.63 5.69 -5.74
N ILE A 303 13.88 4.58 -6.37
CA ILE A 303 13.37 4.24 -7.69
C ILE A 303 12.35 3.12 -7.53
N MET A 304 11.19 3.31 -8.12
CA MET A 304 10.15 2.31 -8.29
C MET A 304 10.45 1.53 -9.56
N SER A 305 10.95 0.33 -9.42
CA SER A 305 11.22 -0.58 -10.53
C SER A 305 10.05 -1.53 -10.68
N MET A 306 9.42 -1.56 -11.84
CA MET A 306 8.20 -2.35 -12.10
C MET A 306 8.45 -3.41 -13.16
N ASP A 307 7.97 -4.62 -12.91
CA ASP A 307 7.94 -5.68 -13.91
C ASP A 307 6.72 -6.59 -13.73
N ALA A 308 6.46 -7.43 -14.75
CA ALA A 308 5.32 -8.31 -14.75
C ALA A 308 5.47 -9.45 -13.73
N VAL A 309 4.37 -9.81 -13.10
CA VAL A 309 4.24 -11.00 -12.26
C VAL A 309 3.26 -11.97 -12.92
N THR A 310 3.71 -13.18 -13.18
CA THR A 310 2.90 -14.23 -13.81
C THR A 310 2.76 -15.43 -12.90
N LEU A 311 1.53 -15.81 -12.60
CA LEU A 311 1.20 -17.12 -12.06
C LEU A 311 0.80 -18.02 -13.23
N GLU A 312 1.54 -19.11 -13.41
CA GLU A 312 1.24 -20.12 -14.44
C GLU A 312 -0.11 -20.82 -14.19
N PRO A 313 -0.72 -21.44 -15.21
CA PRO A 313 -1.96 -22.18 -15.03
C PRO A 313 -1.85 -23.23 -13.91
N GLY A 314 -2.85 -23.23 -13.00
CA GLY A 314 -2.90 -24.13 -11.85
C GLY A 314 -1.93 -23.78 -10.71
N ALA A 315 -1.12 -22.75 -10.83
CA ALA A 315 -0.21 -22.32 -9.76
C ALA A 315 -0.98 -21.80 -8.55
N THR A 316 -0.47 -22.05 -7.35
CA THR A 316 -1.07 -21.59 -6.10
C THR A 316 -0.09 -20.74 -5.30
N LEU A 317 -0.51 -19.52 -4.98
CA LEU A 317 0.13 -18.66 -4.00
C LEU A 317 -0.55 -18.86 -2.66
N GLY A 318 0.18 -19.48 -1.71
CA GLY A 318 -0.33 -19.82 -0.38
C GLY A 318 -0.65 -18.58 0.48
N PRO A 319 -1.47 -18.70 1.54
CA PRO A 319 -1.87 -17.57 2.37
C PRO A 319 -0.69 -16.77 2.91
N HIS A 320 -0.83 -15.44 2.97
CA HIS A 320 0.20 -14.52 3.48
C HIS A 320 1.56 -14.61 2.78
N SER A 321 1.57 -15.04 1.54
CA SER A 321 2.79 -15.08 0.71
C SER A 321 2.92 -13.82 -0.14
N VAL A 322 4.15 -13.49 -0.50
CA VAL A 322 4.47 -12.41 -1.43
C VAL A 322 5.18 -13.01 -2.64
N ILE A 323 4.72 -12.67 -3.84
CA ILE A 323 5.45 -12.93 -5.08
C ILE A 323 6.01 -11.61 -5.60
N LEU A 324 7.27 -11.60 -5.96
CA LEU A 324 8.00 -10.44 -6.47
C LEU A 324 8.19 -10.56 -7.98
N PRO A 325 8.43 -9.45 -8.70
CA PRO A 325 8.84 -9.50 -10.08
C PRO A 325 10.18 -10.23 -10.22
N ALA A 326 10.37 -10.90 -11.35
CA ALA A 326 11.54 -11.73 -11.61
C ALA A 326 12.79 -10.90 -11.96
#